data_76d6d8d3a43188e2837fe5f0334498c1
#
_entry.id   76d6d8d3a43188e2837fe5f0334498c1
#
_cell.length_a   1.000
_cell.length_b   1.000
_cell.length_c   1.000
_cell.angle_alpha   90.00
_cell.angle_beta   90.00
_cell.angle_gamma   90.00
#
_symmetry.space_group_name_H-M   'P 1'
#
loop_
_entity.id
_entity.type
_entity.pdbx_description
1 polymer ?
#
loop_
_entity_poly.entity_id
_entity_poly.type
_entity_poly.pdbx_seq_one_letter_code
_entity_poly.pdbx_strand_id
1 'polypeptide(L)'
;FDVSDLLDGFEFETNPETTRLIVVGIIFLILGIISYVLLSALLGSITARIEDINQTFMPVTLISIVGLYIGIFSFIKPENMLEKVTSFIPLLSPFIMFIRSSTPDVSWIEILISMGLSVIAIVLLAWLTLRSYKDSVLRFDKGLIQSFKRLFKQ
;
A
#
# COMPACT_ATOMS: atom_id res chain seq x y z
N PHE A 1 -20.34 -16.99 -31.17
CA PHE A 1 -19.28 -16.48 -30.30
C PHE A 1 -18.74 -17.68 -29.55
N ASP A 2 -17.60 -18.22 -30.03
CA ASP A 2 -17.03 -19.44 -29.47
C ASP A 2 -16.04 -19.02 -28.39
N VAL A 3 -16.19 -19.56 -27.17
CA VAL A 3 -15.34 -19.23 -26.01
C VAL A 3 -13.91 -19.75 -26.25
N SER A 4 -13.74 -20.75 -27.14
CA SER A 4 -12.44 -21.25 -27.59
C SER A 4 -11.63 -20.20 -28.33
N ASP A 5 -12.26 -19.36 -29.19
CA ASP A 5 -11.57 -18.27 -29.89
C ASP A 5 -11.06 -17.17 -28.95
N LEU A 6 -11.72 -16.99 -27.79
CA LEU A 6 -11.24 -16.09 -26.75
C LEU A 6 -10.10 -16.69 -25.93
N LEU A 7 -10.09 -17.99 -25.71
CA LEU A 7 -9.05 -18.70 -24.97
C LEU A 7 -7.76 -18.84 -25.79
N ASP A 8 -7.90 -19.04 -27.12
CA ASP A 8 -6.77 -19.09 -28.05
C ASP A 8 -6.11 -17.70 -28.25
N GLY A 9 -6.87 -16.61 -28.03
CA GLY A 9 -6.33 -15.23 -27.98
C GLY A 9 -5.59 -14.90 -26.69
N PHE A 10 -5.74 -15.72 -25.65
CA PHE A 10 -4.95 -15.70 -24.41
C PHE A 10 -3.90 -16.82 -24.41
N GLU A 11 -3.16 -16.97 -25.50
CA GLU A 11 -1.89 -17.68 -25.42
C GLU A 11 -0.98 -16.88 -24.48
N PHE A 12 -1.01 -17.24 -23.20
CA PHE A 12 0.06 -16.90 -22.27
C PHE A 12 1.32 -17.57 -22.80
N GLU A 13 1.98 -16.94 -23.74
CA GLU A 13 3.37 -17.28 -24.00
C GLU A 13 4.08 -17.19 -22.65
N THR A 14 4.42 -18.33 -22.11
CA THR A 14 5.24 -18.44 -20.89
C THR A 14 6.66 -18.01 -21.21
N ASN A 15 6.79 -16.76 -21.57
CA ASN A 15 8.06 -16.07 -21.73
C ASN A 15 8.60 -15.79 -20.31
N PRO A 16 9.90 -16.00 -20.03
CA PRO A 16 10.52 -15.67 -18.76
C PRO A 16 10.20 -14.26 -18.27
N GLU A 17 10.02 -13.31 -19.18
CA GLU A 17 9.64 -11.91 -18.88
C GLU A 17 8.22 -11.80 -18.35
N THR A 18 7.26 -12.49 -18.97
CA THR A 18 5.86 -12.53 -18.52
C THR A 18 5.74 -13.18 -17.15
N THR A 19 6.47 -14.26 -16.91
CA THR A 19 6.51 -14.94 -15.60
C THR A 19 7.07 -14.00 -14.53
N ARG A 20 8.15 -13.27 -14.84
CA ARG A 20 8.74 -12.28 -13.94
C ARG A 20 7.74 -11.18 -13.58
N LEU A 21 7.05 -10.62 -14.58
CA LEU A 21 6.05 -9.57 -14.40
C LEU A 21 4.91 -10.04 -13.47
N ILE A 22 4.38 -11.24 -13.70
CA ILE A 22 3.29 -11.80 -12.90
C ILE A 22 3.74 -12.03 -11.45
N VAL A 23 4.89 -12.67 -11.24
CA VAL A 23 5.39 -12.98 -9.90
C VAL A 23 5.69 -11.70 -9.11
N VAL A 24 6.43 -10.77 -9.71
CA VAL A 24 6.76 -9.49 -9.07
C VAL A 24 5.48 -8.69 -8.82
N GLY A 25 4.57 -8.67 -9.80
CA GLY A 25 3.29 -7.97 -9.68
C GLY A 25 2.45 -8.48 -8.52
N ILE A 26 2.30 -9.79 -8.36
CA ILE A 26 1.55 -10.39 -7.25
C ILE A 26 2.20 -10.05 -5.90
N ILE A 27 3.53 -10.12 -5.80
CA ILE A 27 4.25 -9.79 -4.57
C ILE A 27 4.01 -8.32 -4.20
N PHE A 28 4.22 -7.39 -5.13
CA PHE A 28 4.02 -5.97 -4.85
C PHE A 28 2.56 -5.60 -4.62
N LEU A 29 1.61 -6.29 -5.24
CA LEU A 29 0.18 -6.13 -4.97
C LEU A 29 -0.14 -6.50 -3.52
N ILE A 30 0.35 -7.64 -3.04
CA ILE A 30 0.15 -8.06 -1.65
C ILE A 30 0.81 -7.08 -0.67
N LEU A 31 2.06 -6.69 -0.92
CA LEU A 31 2.77 -5.70 -0.09
C LEU A 31 2.03 -4.35 -0.09
N GLY A 32 1.51 -3.94 -1.24
CA GLY A 32 0.70 -2.74 -1.38
C GLY A 32 -0.57 -2.79 -0.54
N ILE A 33 -1.39 -3.84 -0.69
CA ILE A 33 -2.61 -4.02 0.09
C ILE A 33 -2.30 -3.94 1.58
N ILE A 34 -1.31 -4.68 2.07
CA ILE A 34 -0.93 -4.68 3.48
C ILE A 34 -0.52 -3.29 3.95
N SER A 35 0.31 -2.59 3.18
CA SER A 35 0.79 -1.24 3.50
C SER A 35 -0.36 -0.23 3.61
N TYR A 36 -1.29 -0.25 2.64
CA TYR A 36 -2.44 0.66 2.63
C TYR A 36 -3.47 0.34 3.72
N VAL A 37 -3.68 -0.94 4.02
CA VAL A 37 -4.54 -1.36 5.14
C VAL A 37 -3.97 -0.89 6.47
N LEU A 38 -2.67 -1.07 6.71
CA LEU A 38 -2.01 -0.62 7.94
C LEU A 38 -2.01 0.91 8.06
N LEU A 39 -1.74 1.61 6.96
CA LEU A 39 -1.80 3.07 6.95
C LEU A 39 -3.22 3.56 7.26
N SER A 40 -4.24 2.96 6.66
CA SER A 40 -5.64 3.27 6.92
C SER A 40 -6.04 2.95 8.37
N ALA A 41 -5.58 1.83 8.91
CA ALA A 41 -5.81 1.45 10.31
C ALA A 41 -5.14 2.44 11.27
N LEU A 42 -3.91 2.88 10.97
CA LEU A 42 -3.22 3.91 11.76
C LEU A 42 -4.00 5.22 11.77
N LEU A 43 -4.42 5.71 10.60
CA LEU A 43 -5.20 6.94 10.49
C LEU A 43 -6.57 6.81 11.17
N GLY A 44 -7.25 5.69 10.99
CA GLY A 44 -8.52 5.40 11.70
C GLY A 44 -8.37 5.38 13.21
N SER A 45 -7.23 4.91 13.74
CA SER A 45 -6.99 4.87 15.20
C SER A 45 -6.84 6.25 15.84
N ILE A 46 -6.47 7.26 15.09
CA ILE A 46 -6.33 8.66 15.56
C ILE A 46 -7.55 9.52 15.25
N THR A 47 -8.50 9.03 14.44
CA THR A 47 -9.72 9.75 14.09
C THR A 47 -10.71 9.72 15.26
N ALA A 48 -11.02 10.88 15.82
CA ALA A 48 -11.87 10.98 16.99
C ALA A 48 -13.38 11.05 16.64
N ARG A 49 -13.72 11.57 15.47
CA ARG A 49 -15.11 11.79 15.03
C ARG A 49 -15.36 11.18 13.66
N ILE A 50 -16.57 10.66 13.48
CA ILE A 50 -17.00 10.06 12.20
C ILE A 50 -17.00 11.11 11.08
N GLU A 51 -17.28 12.37 11.41
CA GLU A 51 -17.30 13.50 10.47
C GLU A 51 -15.91 13.80 9.88
N ASP A 52 -14.84 13.50 10.63
CA ASP A 52 -13.45 13.79 10.25
C ASP A 52 -12.83 12.68 9.40
N ILE A 53 -13.54 11.55 9.18
CA ILE A 53 -13.02 10.37 8.46
C ILE A 53 -12.51 10.76 7.07
N ASN A 54 -13.29 11.53 6.30
CA ASN A 54 -12.92 11.91 4.94
C ASN A 54 -11.62 12.72 4.90
N GLN A 55 -11.43 13.65 5.86
CA GLN A 55 -10.22 14.46 5.95
C GLN A 55 -9.02 13.60 6.38
N THR A 56 -9.24 12.68 7.30
CA THR A 56 -8.19 11.78 7.81
C THR A 56 -7.68 10.83 6.74
N PHE A 57 -8.54 10.34 5.83
CA PHE A 57 -8.15 9.45 4.74
C PHE A 57 -7.65 10.17 3.48
N MET A 58 -7.76 11.50 3.43
CA MET A 58 -7.27 12.28 2.29
C MET A 58 -5.79 12.02 1.93
N PRO A 59 -4.84 11.87 2.88
CA PRO A 59 -3.47 11.53 2.56
C PRO A 59 -3.31 10.19 1.84
N VAL A 60 -4.09 9.17 2.22
CA VAL A 60 -4.08 7.85 1.57
C VAL A 60 -4.50 7.98 0.12
N THR A 61 -5.60 8.69 -0.11
CA THR A 61 -6.14 8.93 -1.45
C THR A 61 -5.15 9.70 -2.32
N LEU A 62 -4.53 10.75 -1.79
CA LEU A 62 -3.54 11.54 -2.53
C LEU A 62 -2.32 10.71 -2.90
N ILE A 63 -1.76 9.91 -1.99
CA ILE A 63 -0.61 9.05 -2.26
C ILE A 63 -0.97 8.03 -3.34
N SER A 64 -2.17 7.42 -3.27
CA SER A 64 -2.64 6.45 -4.26
C SER A 64 -2.79 7.08 -5.65
N ILE A 65 -3.37 8.27 -5.73
CA ILE A 65 -3.54 9.00 -6.97
C ILE A 65 -2.17 9.36 -7.57
N VAL A 66 -1.26 9.88 -6.77
CA VAL A 66 0.11 10.20 -7.21
C VAL A 66 0.82 8.94 -7.72
N GLY A 67 0.73 7.83 -6.99
CA GLY A 67 1.31 6.55 -7.42
C GLY A 67 0.76 6.07 -8.74
N LEU A 68 -0.57 6.15 -8.93
CA LEU A 68 -1.24 5.78 -10.17
C LEU A 68 -0.77 6.65 -11.34
N TYR A 69 -0.74 7.99 -11.16
CA TYR A 69 -0.31 8.89 -12.23
C TYR A 69 1.16 8.71 -12.62
N ILE A 70 2.04 8.50 -11.64
CA ILE A 70 3.45 8.20 -11.92
C ILE A 70 3.55 6.87 -12.68
N GLY A 71 2.78 5.85 -12.27
CA GLY A 71 2.72 4.58 -12.96
C GLY A 71 2.29 4.72 -14.42
N ILE A 72 1.20 5.46 -14.69
CA ILE A 72 0.75 5.73 -16.07
C ILE A 72 1.80 6.50 -16.86
N PHE A 73 2.46 7.49 -16.23
CA PHE A 73 3.49 8.27 -16.89
C PHE A 73 4.72 7.42 -17.26
N SER A 74 5.03 6.40 -16.45
CA SER A 74 6.09 5.43 -16.72
C SER A 74 5.87 4.64 -18.02
N PHE A 75 4.61 4.35 -18.38
CA PHE A 75 4.28 3.75 -19.69
C PHE A 75 4.59 4.66 -20.86
N ILE A 76 4.37 5.98 -20.70
CA ILE A 76 4.56 6.95 -21.78
C ILE A 76 6.05 7.26 -21.96
N LYS A 77 6.79 7.32 -20.87
CA LYS A 77 8.21 7.68 -20.87
C LYS A 77 8.97 6.78 -19.88
N PRO A 78 9.32 5.56 -20.29
CA PRO A 78 10.08 4.64 -19.46
C PRO A 78 11.49 5.19 -19.15
N GLU A 79 12.08 4.69 -18.08
CA GLU A 79 13.42 5.05 -17.58
C GLU A 79 13.61 6.50 -17.10
N ASN A 80 12.55 7.11 -16.60
CA ASN A 80 12.67 8.43 -15.98
C ASN A 80 13.33 8.31 -14.59
N MET A 81 14.15 9.29 -14.25
CA MET A 81 14.73 9.39 -12.90
C MET A 81 13.64 9.42 -11.80
N LEU A 82 12.50 10.02 -12.10
CA LEU A 82 11.33 10.10 -11.20
C LEU A 82 10.76 8.71 -10.92
N GLU A 83 10.59 7.89 -11.95
CA GLU A 83 10.15 6.50 -11.85
C GLU A 83 11.13 5.67 -11.00
N LYS A 84 12.42 5.84 -11.23
CA LYS A 84 13.48 5.13 -10.52
C LYS A 84 13.46 5.45 -9.02
N VAL A 85 13.37 6.72 -8.65
CA VAL A 85 13.34 7.18 -7.26
C VAL A 85 12.05 6.75 -6.57
N THR A 86 10.90 6.94 -7.22
CA THR A 86 9.59 6.63 -6.63
C THR A 86 9.31 5.14 -6.48
N SER A 87 9.97 4.28 -7.29
CA SER A 87 9.88 2.83 -7.14
C SER A 87 10.49 2.29 -5.84
N PHE A 88 11.32 3.07 -5.15
CA PHE A 88 11.87 2.72 -3.84
C PHE A 88 11.05 3.29 -2.68
N ILE A 89 10.03 4.13 -2.94
CA ILE A 89 9.14 4.63 -1.90
C ILE A 89 8.07 3.58 -1.62
N PRO A 90 7.99 3.01 -0.41
CA PRO A 90 7.19 1.81 -0.11
C PRO A 90 5.69 1.94 -0.45
N LEU A 91 5.11 3.13 -0.27
CA LEU A 91 3.69 3.38 -0.57
C LEU A 91 3.42 3.59 -2.07
N LEU A 92 4.42 3.98 -2.85
CA LEU A 92 4.32 4.19 -4.29
C LEU A 92 4.81 2.97 -5.08
N SER A 93 5.73 2.20 -4.49
CA SER A 93 6.37 1.05 -5.14
C SER A 93 5.40 0.01 -5.70
N PRO A 94 4.24 -0.30 -5.07
CA PRO A 94 3.30 -1.27 -5.62
C PRO A 94 2.75 -0.89 -7.00
N PHE A 95 2.58 0.41 -7.26
CA PHE A 95 2.11 0.90 -8.56
C PHE A 95 3.23 0.94 -9.59
N ILE A 96 4.41 1.41 -9.18
CA ILE A 96 5.50 1.75 -10.09
C ILE A 96 6.37 0.54 -10.38
N MET A 97 6.69 -0.27 -9.36
CA MET A 97 7.58 -1.42 -9.54
C MET A 97 6.94 -2.52 -10.39
N PHE A 98 5.60 -2.67 -10.32
CA PHE A 98 4.85 -3.54 -11.21
C PHE A 98 5.12 -3.18 -12.68
N ILE A 99 4.98 -1.90 -13.02
CA ILE A 99 5.18 -1.40 -14.38
C ILE A 99 6.65 -1.52 -14.80
N ARG A 100 7.59 -1.12 -13.93
CA ARG A 100 9.01 -1.22 -14.18
C ARG A 100 9.48 -2.67 -14.39
N SER A 101 8.87 -3.63 -13.71
CA SER A 101 9.23 -5.04 -13.87
C SER A 101 8.94 -5.62 -15.26
N SER A 102 8.12 -4.92 -16.08
CA SER A 102 7.92 -5.27 -17.49
C SER A 102 9.08 -4.85 -18.40
N THR A 103 9.97 -3.99 -17.91
CA THR A 103 11.14 -3.53 -18.66
C THR A 103 12.33 -4.45 -18.36
N PRO A 104 13.03 -4.99 -19.38
CA PRO A 104 14.14 -5.93 -19.19
C PRO A 104 15.33 -5.31 -18.44
N ASP A 105 15.49 -3.99 -18.46
CA ASP A 105 16.61 -3.26 -17.88
C ASP A 105 16.58 -3.19 -16.34
N VAL A 106 15.47 -3.56 -15.71
CA VAL A 106 15.34 -3.56 -14.24
C VAL A 106 16.05 -4.77 -13.65
N SER A 107 17.09 -4.50 -12.87
CA SER A 107 17.84 -5.54 -12.18
C SER A 107 17.02 -6.20 -11.07
N TRP A 108 17.21 -7.51 -10.85
CA TRP A 108 16.67 -8.24 -9.72
C TRP A 108 17.06 -7.62 -8.37
N ILE A 109 18.22 -6.98 -8.30
CA ILE A 109 18.70 -6.29 -7.09
C ILE A 109 17.81 -5.10 -6.77
N GLU A 110 17.38 -4.32 -7.76
CA GLU A 110 16.47 -3.18 -7.57
C GLU A 110 15.11 -3.66 -7.04
N ILE A 111 14.59 -4.77 -7.58
CA ILE A 111 13.33 -5.38 -7.12
C ILE A 111 13.44 -5.81 -5.65
N LEU A 112 14.52 -6.51 -5.30
CA LEU A 112 14.76 -6.98 -3.95
C LEU A 112 14.93 -5.83 -2.94
N ILE A 113 15.63 -4.75 -3.31
CA ILE A 113 15.78 -3.57 -2.47
C ILE A 113 14.43 -2.90 -2.24
N SER A 114 13.64 -2.69 -3.29
CA SER A 114 12.30 -2.08 -3.18
C SER A 114 11.36 -2.95 -2.33
N MET A 115 11.41 -4.27 -2.50
CA MET A 115 10.65 -5.22 -1.69
C MET A 115 11.09 -5.15 -0.21
N GLY A 116 12.38 -5.12 0.05
CA GLY A 116 12.92 -5.00 1.41
C GLY A 116 12.49 -3.69 2.10
N LEU A 117 12.55 -2.57 1.37
CA LEU A 117 12.06 -1.27 1.87
C LEU A 117 10.55 -1.31 2.17
N SER A 118 9.76 -1.96 1.31
CA SER A 118 8.32 -2.12 1.52
C SER A 118 8.01 -2.96 2.77
N VAL A 119 8.75 -4.04 3.00
CA VAL A 119 8.61 -4.86 4.22
C VAL A 119 8.98 -4.06 5.46
N ILE A 120 10.07 -3.28 5.44
CA ILE A 120 10.46 -2.41 6.55
C ILE A 120 9.35 -1.40 6.85
N ALA A 121 8.78 -0.78 5.82
CA ALA A 121 7.68 0.17 6.00
C ALA A 121 6.42 -0.50 6.59
N ILE A 122 6.08 -1.72 6.17
CA ILE A 122 4.98 -2.51 6.73
C ILE A 122 5.20 -2.75 8.22
N VAL A 123 6.41 -3.16 8.62
CA VAL A 123 6.75 -3.40 10.03
C VAL A 123 6.64 -2.11 10.85
N LEU A 124 7.13 -0.98 10.32
CA LEU A 124 7.02 0.33 10.96
C LEU A 124 5.55 0.78 11.10
N LEU A 125 4.76 0.64 10.03
CA LEU A 125 3.32 0.97 10.07
C LEU A 125 2.57 0.08 11.05
N ALA A 126 2.85 -1.22 11.08
CA ALA A 126 2.24 -2.15 12.04
C ALA A 126 2.60 -1.77 13.48
N TRP A 127 3.86 -1.45 13.74
CA TRP A 127 4.30 -1.00 15.07
C TRP A 127 3.62 0.30 15.50
N LEU A 128 3.54 1.29 14.62
CA LEU A 128 2.86 2.56 14.87
C LEU A 128 1.36 2.35 15.13
N THR A 129 0.72 1.51 14.31
CA THR A 129 -0.69 1.17 14.44
C THR A 129 -0.98 0.53 15.80
N LEU A 130 -0.21 -0.48 16.18
CA LEU A 130 -0.37 -1.17 17.48
C LEU A 130 -0.16 -0.21 18.65
N ARG A 131 0.80 0.71 18.56
CA ARG A 131 1.04 1.71 19.60
C ARG A 131 -0.11 2.69 19.70
N SER A 132 -0.61 3.18 18.58
CA SER A 132 -1.75 4.12 18.53
C SER A 132 -3.03 3.49 19.10
N TYR A 133 -3.30 2.21 18.79
CA TYR A 133 -4.45 1.49 19.35
C TYR A 133 -4.38 1.34 20.87
N LYS A 134 -3.22 1.02 21.42
CA LYS A 134 -3.04 0.91 22.88
C LYS A 134 -3.37 2.21 23.58
N ASP A 135 -2.92 3.32 23.06
CA ASP A 135 -3.16 4.65 23.65
C ASP A 135 -4.63 5.07 23.54
N SER A 136 -5.32 4.71 22.46
CA SER A 136 -6.75 4.99 22.26
C SER A 136 -7.63 4.16 23.21
N VAL A 137 -7.40 2.86 23.34
CA VAL A 137 -8.19 1.98 24.23
C VAL A 137 -8.03 2.39 25.68
N LEU A 138 -6.82 2.72 26.13
CA LEU A 138 -6.55 3.18 27.50
C LEU A 138 -7.21 4.53 27.83
N ARG A 139 -7.45 5.39 26.86
CA ARG A 139 -8.18 6.65 27.06
C ARG A 139 -9.68 6.42 27.28
N PHE A 140 -10.29 5.51 26.55
CA PHE A 140 -11.70 5.15 26.71
C PHE A 140 -11.97 4.51 28.09
N ASP A 141 -11.10 3.63 28.54
CA ASP A 141 -11.25 2.94 29.84
C ASP A 141 -11.15 3.92 31.01
N LYS A 142 -10.21 4.87 30.97
CA LYS A 142 -10.10 5.90 32.01
C LYS A 142 -11.32 6.83 32.05
N GLY A 143 -11.92 7.14 30.92
CA GLY A 143 -13.12 7.96 30.81
C GLY A 143 -14.35 7.27 31.45
N LEU A 144 -14.54 5.98 31.18
CA LEU A 144 -15.65 5.20 31.74
C LEU A 144 -15.50 5.01 33.25
N ILE A 145 -14.31 4.70 33.75
CA ILE A 145 -14.07 4.52 35.20
C ILE A 145 -14.27 5.82 35.96
N GLN A 146 -13.85 6.97 35.41
CA GLN A 146 -14.11 8.26 36.03
C GLN A 146 -15.60 8.66 36.02
N SER A 147 -16.34 8.35 34.97
CA SER A 147 -17.76 8.58 34.85
C SER A 147 -18.54 7.69 35.85
N PHE A 148 -18.19 6.43 35.98
CA PHE A 148 -18.73 5.54 37.00
C PHE A 148 -18.43 6.02 38.43
N LYS A 149 -17.20 6.45 38.73
CA LYS A 149 -16.87 7.00 40.05
C LYS A 149 -17.65 8.25 40.40
N ARG A 150 -18.03 9.10 39.42
CA ARG A 150 -18.85 10.29 39.65
C ARG A 150 -20.32 9.93 40.01
N LEU A 151 -20.86 8.84 39.43
CA LEU A 151 -22.21 8.39 39.69
C LEU A 151 -22.36 7.79 41.09
N PHE A 152 -21.31 7.20 41.67
CA PHE A 152 -21.33 6.62 43.01
C PHE A 152 -20.87 7.57 44.11
N LYS A 153 -20.61 8.83 43.81
CA LYS A 153 -20.13 9.84 44.77
C LYS A 153 -21.18 10.92 45.07
N GLN A 154 -22.43 10.70 44.64
CA GLN A 154 -23.64 11.37 45.12
C GLN A 154 -24.39 10.44 46.05
#